data_f0346cf0f40b19ed1cccb693e0f3b1dd
#
_entry.id   f0346cf0f40b19ed1cccb693e0f3b1dd
#
_cell.length_a   1.000
_cell.length_b   1.000
_cell.length_c   1.000
_cell.angle_alpha   90.00
_cell.angle_beta   90.00
_cell.angle_gamma   90.00
#
_symmetry.space_group_name_H-M   'P 1'
#
loop_
_entity.id
_entity.type
_entity.pdbx_description
1 polymer ?
#
loop_
_entity_poly.entity_id
_entity_poly.type
_entity_poly.pdbx_seq_one_letter_code
_entity_poly.pdbx_strand_id
1 'polypeptide(L)'
;MKIRSAVPVLVMLFVGLAMCSAQNPNLGTWKLNEAKSKIPAGAAKNVMVKYEAAGDSIKGTIDGVDGKGNPTHTVWTGKFDGKDYPVTGDPAYDTRAIKQVDDHNYKLTVKKAGKVTITGKAVISADGKSRTVTTSGTDSMGMKVESTSVYDKQ
;
A
#
# COMPACT_ATOMS: atom_id res chain seq x y z
N MET A 1 5.05 20.49 74.41
CA MET A 1 5.26 19.23 73.70
C MET A 1 4.62 19.41 72.31
N LYS A 2 5.42 19.69 71.25
CA LYS A 2 4.93 19.98 69.88
C LYS A 2 5.09 18.73 69.03
N ILE A 3 3.97 18.13 68.65
CA ILE A 3 3.92 16.98 67.75
C ILE A 3 3.98 17.51 66.32
N ARG A 4 5.07 17.18 65.60
CA ARG A 4 5.21 17.48 64.17
C ARG A 4 4.67 16.29 63.36
N SER A 5 3.51 16.46 62.74
CA SER A 5 2.97 15.49 61.82
C SER A 5 3.73 15.58 60.48
N ALA A 6 4.40 14.53 60.11
CA ALA A 6 5.00 14.34 58.79
C ALA A 6 3.95 13.70 57.86
N VAL A 7 3.57 14.44 56.82
CA VAL A 7 2.71 13.92 55.72
C VAL A 7 3.61 13.28 54.66
N PRO A 8 3.46 12.00 54.34
CA PRO A 8 4.21 11.40 53.21
C PRO A 8 3.56 11.84 51.91
N VAL A 9 4.34 12.54 51.08
CA VAL A 9 3.98 12.83 49.68
C VAL A 9 4.16 11.57 48.87
N LEU A 10 3.04 10.96 48.47
CA LEU A 10 3.02 9.82 47.54
C LEU A 10 3.19 10.34 46.12
N VAL A 11 4.41 10.23 45.58
CA VAL A 11 4.71 10.53 44.17
C VAL A 11 4.21 9.36 43.35
N MET A 12 3.04 9.52 42.73
CA MET A 12 2.58 8.58 41.69
C MET A 12 3.38 8.80 40.41
N LEU A 13 4.32 7.88 40.11
CA LEU A 13 4.99 7.79 38.83
C LEU A 13 3.97 7.23 37.82
N PHE A 14 3.37 8.10 36.99
CA PHE A 14 2.66 7.68 35.79
C PHE A 14 3.68 7.19 34.75
N VAL A 15 3.91 5.87 34.70
CA VAL A 15 4.57 5.24 33.57
C VAL A 15 3.57 5.22 32.43
N GLY A 16 3.64 6.21 31.56
CA GLY A 16 2.91 6.23 30.31
C GLY A 16 3.43 5.11 29.42
N LEU A 17 2.70 4.00 29.37
CA LEU A 17 2.88 2.99 28.31
C LEU A 17 2.50 3.66 26.98
N ALA A 18 3.50 4.21 26.28
CA ALA A 18 3.34 4.54 24.88
C ALA A 18 3.06 3.22 24.13
N MET A 19 1.80 2.92 23.88
CA MET A 19 1.41 1.90 22.92
C MET A 19 1.91 2.36 21.56
N CYS A 20 3.10 1.93 21.19
CA CYS A 20 3.61 2.04 19.83
C CYS A 20 2.74 1.09 18.99
N SER A 21 1.59 1.59 18.51
CA SER A 21 0.81 0.90 17.50
C SER A 21 1.71 0.78 16.27
N ALA A 22 2.20 -0.42 15.99
CA ALA A 22 3.01 -0.66 14.81
C ALA A 22 2.20 -0.23 13.58
N GLN A 23 2.63 0.87 12.98
CA GLN A 23 1.98 1.41 11.79
C GLN A 23 2.13 0.38 10.67
N ASN A 24 1.04 0.10 9.93
CA ASN A 24 1.07 -0.85 8.82
C ASN A 24 2.22 -0.49 7.85
N PRO A 25 3.20 -1.39 7.62
CA PRO A 25 4.42 -1.07 6.87
C PRO A 25 4.15 -0.69 5.41
N ASN A 26 2.99 -1.07 4.86
CA ASN A 26 2.59 -0.69 3.50
C ASN A 26 2.14 0.78 3.38
N LEU A 27 1.84 1.46 4.49
CA LEU A 27 1.52 2.89 4.47
C LEU A 27 2.75 3.74 4.15
N GLY A 28 2.51 4.87 3.52
CA GLY A 28 3.52 5.84 3.10
C GLY A 28 3.60 6.00 1.59
N THR A 29 4.63 6.68 1.14
CA THR A 29 4.88 6.98 -0.27
C THR A 29 5.97 6.06 -0.82
N TRP A 30 5.71 5.46 -1.97
CA TRP A 30 6.55 4.49 -2.64
C TRP A 30 6.88 4.98 -4.05
N LYS A 31 8.16 5.18 -4.35
CA LYS A 31 8.64 5.62 -5.66
C LYS A 31 9.26 4.45 -6.42
N LEU A 32 8.86 4.28 -7.69
CA LEU A 32 9.39 3.24 -8.56
C LEU A 32 10.91 3.39 -8.72
N ASN A 33 11.62 2.29 -8.48
CA ASN A 33 13.03 2.15 -8.80
C ASN A 33 13.15 1.37 -10.11
N GLU A 34 13.26 2.08 -11.22
CA GLU A 34 13.29 1.47 -12.55
C GLU A 34 14.50 0.54 -12.73
N ALA A 35 15.64 0.90 -12.15
CA ALA A 35 16.88 0.10 -12.27
C ALA A 35 16.76 -1.27 -11.61
N LYS A 36 15.92 -1.42 -10.59
CA LYS A 36 15.66 -2.69 -9.90
C LYS A 36 14.42 -3.43 -10.43
N SER A 37 13.65 -2.81 -11.32
CA SER A 37 12.38 -3.32 -11.82
C SER A 37 12.56 -4.09 -13.13
N LYS A 38 11.64 -5.03 -13.39
CA LYS A 38 11.52 -5.76 -14.65
C LYS A 38 10.11 -5.53 -15.18
N ILE A 39 9.96 -4.47 -15.95
CA ILE A 39 8.70 -4.06 -16.57
C ILE A 39 8.91 -4.15 -18.09
N PRO A 40 8.07 -4.90 -18.82
CA PRO A 40 8.19 -5.00 -20.27
C PRO A 40 8.09 -3.62 -20.94
N ALA A 41 8.81 -3.44 -22.05
CA ALA A 41 8.71 -2.22 -22.84
C ALA A 41 7.27 -2.02 -23.33
N GLY A 42 6.74 -0.82 -23.22
CA GLY A 42 5.35 -0.50 -23.58
C GLY A 42 4.29 -0.99 -22.59
N ALA A 43 4.67 -1.61 -21.46
CA ALA A 43 3.71 -1.91 -20.41
C ALA A 43 3.41 -0.69 -19.55
N ALA A 44 2.17 -0.62 -19.05
CA ALA A 44 1.81 0.39 -18.06
C ALA A 44 2.66 0.22 -16.78
N LYS A 45 3.04 1.33 -16.15
CA LYS A 45 3.80 1.32 -14.89
C LYS A 45 3.30 2.39 -13.92
N ASN A 46 3.22 2.02 -12.65
CA ASN A 46 2.97 2.97 -11.57
C ASN A 46 4.31 3.57 -11.14
N VAL A 47 4.43 4.89 -11.21
CA VAL A 47 5.67 5.62 -10.86
C VAL A 47 5.69 5.98 -9.39
N MET A 48 4.53 6.37 -8.85
CA MET A 48 4.35 6.75 -7.47
C MET A 48 3.11 6.04 -6.90
N VAL A 49 3.24 5.47 -5.72
CA VAL A 49 2.13 4.85 -4.99
C VAL A 49 2.12 5.41 -3.58
N LYS A 50 1.01 6.01 -3.15
CA LYS A 50 0.84 6.55 -1.82
C LYS A 50 -0.32 5.86 -1.13
N TYR A 51 -0.10 5.35 0.08
CA TYR A 51 -1.14 4.83 0.95
C TYR A 51 -1.20 5.63 2.24
N GLU A 52 -2.38 6.14 2.55
CA GLU A 52 -2.66 6.99 3.72
C GLU A 52 -3.80 6.39 4.53
N ALA A 53 -3.72 6.49 5.85
CA ALA A 53 -4.85 6.17 6.71
C ALA A 53 -5.98 7.17 6.48
N ALA A 54 -7.21 6.69 6.31
CA ALA A 54 -8.42 7.48 6.10
C ALA A 54 -9.54 6.94 7.01
N GLY A 55 -9.49 7.29 8.30
CA GLY A 55 -10.34 6.69 9.32
C GLY A 55 -10.10 5.18 9.42
N ASP A 56 -11.16 4.39 9.31
CA ASP A 56 -11.10 2.91 9.29
C ASP A 56 -10.67 2.33 7.95
N SER A 57 -10.37 3.17 6.97
CA SER A 57 -10.00 2.80 5.61
C SER A 57 -8.61 3.30 5.27
N ILE A 58 -8.14 2.94 4.10
CA ILE A 58 -6.90 3.38 3.50
C ILE A 58 -7.23 4.05 2.18
N LYS A 59 -6.71 5.24 1.97
CA LYS A 59 -6.73 5.91 0.68
C LYS A 59 -5.44 5.56 -0.07
N GLY A 60 -5.60 5.05 -1.28
CA GLY A 60 -4.52 4.81 -2.23
C GLY A 60 -4.56 5.81 -3.36
N THR A 61 -3.45 6.50 -3.61
CA THR A 61 -3.23 7.37 -4.75
C THR A 61 -2.08 6.81 -5.56
N ILE A 62 -2.28 6.61 -6.86
CA ILE A 62 -1.31 5.97 -7.73
C ILE A 62 -1.15 6.82 -8.98
N ASP A 63 0.05 7.32 -9.21
CA ASP A 63 0.45 8.04 -10.40
C ASP A 63 1.35 7.15 -11.25
N GLY A 64 1.13 7.17 -12.55
CA GLY A 64 1.88 6.30 -13.46
C GLY A 64 1.79 6.74 -14.91
N VAL A 65 2.05 5.79 -15.79
CA VAL A 65 1.85 5.94 -17.23
C VAL A 65 1.20 4.66 -17.79
N ASP A 66 0.33 4.83 -18.76
CA ASP A 66 -0.25 3.71 -19.51
C ASP A 66 0.76 3.10 -20.50
N GLY A 67 0.36 2.04 -21.21
CA GLY A 67 1.21 1.40 -22.22
C GLY A 67 1.54 2.28 -23.44
N LYS A 68 0.89 3.43 -23.59
CA LYS A 68 1.16 4.43 -24.64
C LYS A 68 2.02 5.59 -24.13
N GLY A 69 2.36 5.61 -22.83
CA GLY A 69 3.14 6.68 -22.21
C GLY A 69 2.29 7.86 -21.70
N ASN A 70 0.96 7.79 -21.76
CA ASN A 70 0.11 8.85 -21.22
C ASN A 70 0.07 8.78 -19.69
N PRO A 71 0.06 9.94 -18.99
CA PRO A 71 -0.06 9.97 -17.54
C PRO A 71 -1.37 9.30 -17.06
N THR A 72 -1.28 8.53 -15.97
CA THR A 72 -2.43 7.98 -15.27
C THR A 72 -2.44 8.46 -13.83
N HIS A 73 -3.63 8.72 -13.30
CA HIS A 73 -3.86 9.09 -11.91
C HIS A 73 -5.02 8.29 -11.38
N THR A 74 -4.76 7.38 -10.45
CA THR A 74 -5.73 6.44 -9.93
C THR A 74 -5.94 6.66 -8.44
N VAL A 75 -7.19 6.70 -8.00
CA VAL A 75 -7.56 6.81 -6.59
C VAL A 75 -8.53 5.71 -6.21
N TRP A 76 -8.34 5.15 -5.03
CA TRP A 76 -9.28 4.24 -4.40
C TRP A 76 -9.27 4.43 -2.88
N THR A 77 -10.38 4.05 -2.24
CA THR A 77 -10.50 4.03 -0.77
C THR A 77 -11.12 2.71 -0.37
N GLY A 78 -10.48 2.01 0.56
CA GLY A 78 -10.90 0.69 1.01
C GLY A 78 -10.06 0.16 2.14
N LYS A 79 -10.12 -1.16 2.37
CA LYS A 79 -9.33 -1.86 3.40
C LYS A 79 -8.44 -2.90 2.77
N PHE A 80 -7.44 -3.37 3.51
CA PHE A 80 -6.61 -4.51 3.09
C PHE A 80 -7.24 -5.86 3.50
N ASP A 81 -8.56 -6.00 3.30
CA ASP A 81 -9.37 -7.15 3.72
C ASP A 81 -9.69 -8.14 2.59
N GLY A 82 -9.26 -7.83 1.37
CA GLY A 82 -9.46 -8.66 0.18
C GLY A 82 -10.81 -8.47 -0.50
N LYS A 83 -11.62 -7.52 -0.08
CA LYS A 83 -12.86 -7.15 -0.77
C LYS A 83 -12.58 -6.21 -1.93
N ASP A 84 -13.48 -6.19 -2.91
CA ASP A 84 -13.40 -5.29 -4.04
C ASP A 84 -13.84 -3.88 -3.63
N TYR A 85 -13.01 -2.90 -3.93
CA TYR A 85 -13.30 -1.48 -3.74
C TYR A 85 -13.23 -0.73 -5.06
N PRO A 86 -14.13 0.25 -5.28
CA PRO A 86 -14.13 1.05 -6.49
C PRO A 86 -12.82 1.79 -6.70
N VAL A 87 -12.40 1.89 -7.95
CA VAL A 87 -11.24 2.65 -8.41
C VAL A 87 -11.69 3.69 -9.40
N THR A 88 -11.13 4.88 -9.31
CA THR A 88 -11.37 5.98 -10.25
C THR A 88 -10.08 6.43 -10.91
N GLY A 89 -10.19 6.98 -12.11
CA GLY A 89 -9.07 7.62 -12.83
C GLY A 89 -8.35 6.75 -13.85
N ASP A 90 -8.60 5.44 -13.92
CA ASP A 90 -8.03 4.58 -14.95
C ASP A 90 -9.16 3.80 -15.68
N PRO A 91 -9.29 3.95 -17.00
CA PRO A 91 -10.32 3.24 -17.76
C PRO A 91 -10.08 1.73 -17.89
N ALA A 92 -8.86 1.25 -17.61
CA ALA A 92 -8.48 -0.16 -17.75
C ALA A 92 -9.10 -1.06 -16.69
N TYR A 93 -9.51 -0.51 -15.53
CA TYR A 93 -10.12 -1.28 -14.45
C TYR A 93 -11.05 -0.38 -13.60
N ASP A 94 -11.96 -1.03 -12.86
CA ASP A 94 -12.99 -0.35 -12.06
C ASP A 94 -13.02 -0.77 -10.60
N THR A 95 -12.40 -1.91 -10.26
CA THR A 95 -12.28 -2.36 -8.88
C THR A 95 -10.90 -2.93 -8.57
N ARG A 96 -10.51 -2.79 -7.31
CA ARG A 96 -9.27 -3.34 -6.75
C ARG A 96 -9.57 -3.99 -5.41
N ALA A 97 -9.00 -5.16 -5.19
CA ALA A 97 -8.93 -5.82 -3.91
C ALA A 97 -7.47 -5.96 -3.48
N ILE A 98 -7.17 -5.60 -2.24
CA ILE A 98 -5.88 -5.88 -1.61
C ILE A 98 -6.16 -6.67 -0.35
N LYS A 99 -5.51 -7.83 -0.19
CA LYS A 99 -5.59 -8.64 1.01
C LYS A 99 -4.24 -8.66 1.70
N GLN A 100 -4.18 -8.17 2.91
CA GLN A 100 -3.03 -8.39 3.79
C GLN A 100 -3.01 -9.86 4.20
N VAL A 101 -1.91 -10.54 3.94
CA VAL A 101 -1.70 -11.95 4.29
C VAL A 101 -0.98 -12.02 5.64
N ASP A 102 0.02 -11.16 5.81
CA ASP A 102 0.76 -10.90 7.03
C ASP A 102 1.33 -9.47 7.00
N ASP A 103 2.18 -9.09 7.93
CA ASP A 103 2.69 -7.72 8.06
C ASP A 103 3.49 -7.25 6.82
N HIS A 104 4.08 -8.16 6.08
CA HIS A 104 4.92 -7.85 4.92
C HIS A 104 4.34 -8.31 3.59
N ASN A 105 3.35 -9.19 3.58
CA ASN A 105 2.83 -9.83 2.37
C ASN A 105 1.40 -9.42 2.07
N TYR A 106 1.15 -9.01 0.83
CA TYR A 106 -0.16 -8.59 0.34
C TYR A 106 -0.47 -9.27 -0.99
N LYS A 107 -1.73 -9.67 -1.18
CA LYS A 107 -2.27 -10.12 -2.47
C LYS A 107 -3.07 -9.00 -3.11
N LEU A 108 -2.96 -8.87 -4.43
CA LEU A 108 -3.63 -7.86 -5.24
C LEU A 108 -4.48 -8.56 -6.31
N THR A 109 -5.71 -8.07 -6.47
CA THR A 109 -6.58 -8.43 -7.60
C THR A 109 -7.18 -7.14 -8.16
N VAL A 110 -7.15 -7.01 -9.48
CA VAL A 110 -7.75 -5.88 -10.21
C VAL A 110 -8.77 -6.44 -11.18
N LYS A 111 -9.92 -5.80 -11.27
CA LYS A 111 -11.02 -6.25 -12.14
C LYS A 111 -11.53 -5.14 -13.04
N LYS A 112 -12.06 -5.55 -14.18
CA LYS A 112 -12.85 -4.74 -15.10
C LYS A 112 -14.19 -5.43 -15.38
N ALA A 113 -15.29 -4.74 -15.13
CA ALA A 113 -16.65 -5.28 -15.27
C ALA A 113 -16.81 -6.67 -14.60
N GLY A 114 -16.26 -6.80 -13.38
CA GLY A 114 -16.30 -8.03 -12.58
C GLY A 114 -15.30 -9.11 -13.01
N LYS A 115 -14.61 -8.96 -14.13
CA LYS A 115 -13.59 -9.93 -14.60
C LYS A 115 -12.22 -9.56 -14.07
N VAL A 116 -11.48 -10.55 -13.56
CA VAL A 116 -10.09 -10.36 -13.13
C VAL A 116 -9.22 -10.08 -14.35
N THR A 117 -8.52 -8.94 -14.34
CA THR A 117 -7.58 -8.53 -15.39
C THR A 117 -6.14 -8.62 -14.92
N ILE A 118 -5.88 -8.33 -13.64
CA ILE A 118 -4.55 -8.41 -13.05
C ILE A 118 -4.63 -9.11 -11.69
N THR A 119 -3.69 -9.99 -11.44
CA THR A 119 -3.41 -10.54 -10.12
C THR A 119 -1.97 -10.24 -9.74
N GLY A 120 -1.67 -10.19 -8.45
CA GLY A 120 -0.30 -9.96 -8.03
C GLY A 120 -0.11 -10.13 -6.54
N LYS A 121 1.13 -9.91 -6.15
CA LYS A 121 1.56 -9.85 -4.75
C LYS A 121 2.48 -8.67 -4.53
N ALA A 122 2.42 -8.09 -3.35
CA ALA A 122 3.40 -7.11 -2.90
C ALA A 122 4.08 -7.65 -1.65
N VAL A 123 5.40 -7.48 -1.58
CA VAL A 123 6.23 -7.88 -0.45
C VAL A 123 6.99 -6.65 0.02
N ILE A 124 6.84 -6.31 1.31
CA ILE A 124 7.59 -5.24 1.96
C ILE A 124 8.84 -5.85 2.59
N SER A 125 10.01 -5.24 2.39
CA SER A 125 11.25 -5.68 3.04
C SER A 125 11.15 -5.60 4.56
N ALA A 126 11.94 -6.41 5.26
CA ALA A 126 11.93 -6.45 6.74
C ALA A 126 12.26 -5.09 7.39
N ASP A 127 13.07 -4.26 6.73
CA ASP A 127 13.41 -2.90 7.17
C ASP A 127 12.34 -1.86 6.79
N GLY A 128 11.27 -2.27 6.08
CA GLY A 128 10.19 -1.40 5.64
C GLY A 128 10.56 -0.38 4.56
N LYS A 129 11.76 -0.46 3.98
CA LYS A 129 12.29 0.57 3.06
C LYS A 129 12.08 0.25 1.58
N SER A 130 11.82 -0.99 1.24
CA SER A 130 11.52 -1.39 -0.13
C SER A 130 10.25 -2.23 -0.23
N ARG A 131 9.62 -2.17 -1.40
CA ARG A 131 8.40 -2.91 -1.74
C ARG A 131 8.54 -3.50 -3.12
N THR A 132 8.43 -4.82 -3.24
CA THR A 132 8.43 -5.52 -4.53
C THR A 132 7.02 -5.95 -4.87
N VAL A 133 6.53 -5.54 -6.04
CA VAL A 133 5.21 -5.90 -6.55
C VAL A 133 5.39 -6.73 -7.81
N THR A 134 4.94 -7.97 -7.77
CA THR A 134 4.90 -8.85 -8.94
C THR A 134 3.45 -8.95 -9.40
N THR A 135 3.19 -8.68 -10.67
CA THR A 135 1.85 -8.77 -11.26
C THR A 135 1.85 -9.67 -12.48
N SER A 136 0.74 -10.35 -12.70
CA SER A 136 0.42 -11.08 -13.91
C SER A 136 -0.98 -10.68 -14.37
N GLY A 137 -1.15 -10.41 -15.62
CA GLY A 137 -2.42 -9.96 -16.17
C GLY A 137 -2.51 -10.12 -17.67
N THR A 138 -3.56 -9.56 -18.22
CA THR A 138 -3.81 -9.53 -19.66
C THR A 138 -3.93 -8.08 -20.08
N ASP A 139 -3.18 -7.68 -21.08
CA ASP A 139 -3.25 -6.34 -21.65
C ASP A 139 -4.52 -6.15 -22.52
N SER A 140 -4.68 -4.95 -23.06
CA SER A 140 -5.81 -4.60 -23.93
C SER A 140 -5.85 -5.39 -25.26
N MET A 141 -4.76 -6.07 -25.63
CA MET A 141 -4.65 -6.93 -26.81
C MET A 141 -4.85 -8.42 -26.48
N GLY A 142 -5.14 -8.76 -25.22
CA GLY A 142 -5.32 -10.14 -24.76
C GLY A 142 -4.02 -10.89 -24.51
N MET A 143 -2.86 -10.24 -24.55
CA MET A 143 -1.56 -10.85 -24.29
C MET A 143 -1.27 -10.92 -22.80
N LYS A 144 -0.66 -12.02 -22.37
CA LYS A 144 -0.22 -12.19 -21.00
C LYS A 144 0.97 -11.28 -20.72
N VAL A 145 0.86 -10.46 -19.69
CA VAL A 145 1.89 -9.53 -19.24
C VAL A 145 2.26 -9.85 -17.79
N GLU A 146 3.55 -10.03 -17.57
CA GLU A 146 4.10 -10.18 -16.21
C GLU A 146 5.09 -9.05 -15.95
N SER A 147 5.05 -8.47 -14.76
CA SER A 147 6.00 -7.45 -14.37
C SER A 147 6.42 -7.62 -12.92
N THR A 148 7.64 -7.16 -12.63
CA THR A 148 8.14 -6.98 -11.27
C THR A 148 8.57 -5.54 -11.11
N SER A 149 7.86 -4.83 -10.22
CA SER A 149 8.13 -3.43 -9.89
C SER A 149 8.72 -3.35 -8.50
N VAL A 150 9.87 -2.72 -8.36
CA VAL A 150 10.52 -2.45 -7.08
C VAL A 150 10.35 -0.98 -6.76
N TYR A 151 9.92 -0.69 -5.54
CA TYR A 151 9.71 0.67 -5.04
C TYR A 151 10.59 0.91 -3.82
N ASP A 152 11.14 2.10 -3.72
CA ASP A 152 11.83 2.58 -2.53
C ASP A 152 10.88 3.53 -1.77
N LYS A 153 10.86 3.41 -0.43
CA LYS A 153 10.03 4.25 0.45
C LYS A 153 10.64 5.66 0.52
N GLN A 154 9.77 6.67 0.45
CA GLN A 154 10.15 8.09 0.53
C GLN A 154 9.98 8.63 1.94
#